data_f177e17d95d83df5933b7d1c78e9d3bd
#
_entry.id   f177e17d95d83df5933b7d1c78e9d3bd
#
_cell.length_a   1.000
_cell.length_b   1.000
_cell.length_c   1.000
_cell.angle_alpha   90.00
_cell.angle_beta   90.00
_cell.angle_gamma   90.00
#
_symmetry.space_group_name_H-M   'P 1'
#
loop_
_entity.id
_entity.type
_entity.pdbx_description
1 polymer ?
#
loop_
_entity_poly.entity_id
_entity_poly.type
_entity_poly.pdbx_seq_one_letter_code
_entity_poly.pdbx_strand_id
1 'polypeptide(L)'
;MADTRVLVNVIKRMNDKCKNLRVNAKIGLSQWLQKQEWNLWTTLSTGYELTLPSTRRAMIRFHEKVSNTNPCQVFWASEKFDAKDGFHLHTLWKFQNEIHSRETYQQFVNDWRIVCQTKSANVYSRTYKSQMGAHKYISKYITKSITDYDYF
;
A
#
# COMPACT_ATOMS: atom_id res chain seq x y z
N MET A 1 21.91 -8.75 2.18
CA MET A 1 20.43 -8.54 2.24
C MET A 1 19.92 -8.56 0.80
N ALA A 2 18.98 -9.45 0.49
CA ALA A 2 18.41 -9.47 -0.85
C ALA A 2 17.64 -8.16 -1.08
N ASP A 3 17.88 -7.54 -2.23
CA ASP A 3 17.20 -6.31 -2.64
C ASP A 3 15.68 -6.55 -2.66
N THR A 4 14.96 -5.83 -1.84
CA THR A 4 13.51 -5.93 -1.68
C THR A 4 12.77 -5.75 -3.01
N ARG A 5 13.30 -4.92 -3.93
CA ARG A 5 12.77 -4.75 -5.29
C ARG A 5 12.89 -6.02 -6.11
N VAL A 6 13.97 -6.78 -5.90
CA VAL A 6 14.17 -8.07 -6.58
C VAL A 6 13.13 -9.07 -6.11
N LEU A 7 12.85 -9.15 -4.81
CA LEU A 7 11.83 -10.06 -4.27
C LEU A 7 10.43 -9.73 -4.80
N VAL A 8 10.05 -8.46 -4.81
CA VAL A 8 8.78 -7.99 -5.36
C VAL A 8 8.66 -8.31 -6.87
N ASN A 9 9.74 -8.12 -7.62
CA ASN A 9 9.75 -8.41 -9.06
C ASN A 9 9.71 -9.92 -9.36
N VAL A 10 10.38 -10.74 -8.54
CA VAL A 10 10.32 -12.20 -8.67
C VAL A 10 8.89 -12.69 -8.42
N ILE A 11 8.23 -12.21 -7.38
CA ILE A 11 6.83 -12.54 -7.09
C ILE A 11 5.91 -12.14 -8.25
N LYS A 12 6.13 -10.97 -8.87
CA LYS A 12 5.38 -10.51 -10.06
C LYS A 12 5.53 -11.43 -11.29
N ARG A 13 6.72 -12.01 -11.48
CA ARG A 13 7.02 -12.90 -12.61
C ARG A 13 6.53 -14.34 -12.42
N MET A 14 6.17 -14.71 -11.20
CA MET A 14 5.73 -16.06 -10.85
C MET A 14 4.25 -16.30 -11.17
N ASN A 15 3.72 -15.65 -12.19
CA ASN A 15 2.31 -15.77 -12.59
C ASN A 15 1.92 -17.20 -12.97
N ASP A 16 0.83 -17.66 -12.38
CA ASP A 16 -0.13 -18.67 -12.84
C ASP A 16 0.22 -20.16 -12.85
N LYS A 17 1.44 -20.61 -12.77
CA LYS A 17 1.73 -22.05 -12.96
C LYS A 17 1.80 -22.92 -11.70
N CYS A 18 1.77 -22.38 -10.50
CA CYS A 18 1.90 -23.22 -9.29
C CYS A 18 1.23 -22.63 -8.03
N LYS A 19 0.10 -23.20 -7.63
CA LYS A 19 -0.61 -22.81 -6.39
C LYS A 19 0.30 -22.81 -5.15
N ASN A 20 1.20 -23.77 -5.06
CA ASN A 20 2.14 -23.90 -3.93
C ASN A 20 3.15 -22.76 -3.89
N LEU A 21 3.63 -22.28 -5.04
CA LEU A 21 4.56 -21.15 -5.12
C LEU A 21 3.88 -19.84 -4.70
N ARG A 22 2.60 -19.66 -5.03
CA ARG A 22 1.82 -18.50 -4.57
C ARG A 22 1.64 -18.50 -3.05
N VAL A 23 1.36 -19.65 -2.44
CA VAL A 23 1.24 -19.77 -0.99
C VAL A 23 2.57 -19.42 -0.30
N ASN A 24 3.68 -19.96 -0.78
CA ASN A 24 5.01 -19.69 -0.24
C ASN A 24 5.42 -18.23 -0.41
N ALA A 25 5.14 -17.63 -1.58
CA ALA A 25 5.38 -16.21 -1.82
C ALA A 25 4.56 -15.30 -0.90
N LYS A 26 3.29 -15.64 -0.66
CA LYS A 26 2.43 -14.93 0.30
C LYS A 26 2.97 -15.01 1.72
N ILE A 27 3.40 -16.21 2.15
CA ILE A 27 3.99 -16.41 3.48
C ILE A 27 5.26 -15.59 3.61
N GLY A 28 6.18 -15.68 2.64
CA GLY A 28 7.43 -14.94 2.64
C GLY A 28 7.23 -13.43 2.68
N LEU A 29 6.31 -12.91 1.88
CA LEU A 29 5.96 -11.48 1.91
C LEU A 29 5.33 -11.07 3.24
N SER A 30 4.41 -11.86 3.76
CA SER A 30 3.79 -11.57 5.07
C SER A 30 4.83 -11.52 6.18
N GLN A 31 5.78 -12.47 6.20
CA GLN A 31 6.87 -12.51 7.15
C GLN A 31 7.81 -11.31 6.99
N TRP A 32 8.11 -10.91 5.75
CA TRP A 32 8.93 -9.74 5.50
C TRP A 32 8.22 -8.46 5.96
N LEU A 33 6.95 -8.27 5.62
CA LEU A 33 6.16 -7.13 6.08
C LEU A 33 6.07 -7.06 7.61
N GLN A 34 5.94 -8.22 8.28
CA GLN A 34 5.88 -8.29 9.74
C GLN A 34 7.18 -7.85 10.42
N LYS A 35 8.33 -8.07 9.77
CA LYS A 35 9.64 -7.68 10.29
C LYS A 35 9.96 -6.20 10.14
N GLN A 36 9.17 -5.47 9.34
CA GLN A 36 9.37 -4.03 9.17
C GLN A 36 8.71 -3.26 10.31
N GLU A 37 9.32 -2.15 10.67
CA GLU A 37 8.80 -1.22 11.70
C GLU A 37 7.84 -0.21 11.07
N TRP A 38 6.65 -0.67 10.66
CA TRP A 38 5.62 0.23 10.13
C TRP A 38 5.04 1.10 11.23
N ASN A 39 4.71 2.35 10.89
CA ASN A 39 4.08 3.31 11.82
C ASN A 39 2.57 3.41 11.57
N LEU A 40 2.18 3.39 10.30
CA LEU A 40 0.81 3.67 9.90
C LEU A 40 0.31 2.64 8.89
N TRP A 41 -0.92 2.19 9.08
CA TRP A 41 -1.69 1.46 8.09
C TRP A 41 -2.80 2.36 7.55
N THR A 42 -2.93 2.45 6.21
CA THR A 42 -4.02 3.22 5.61
C THR A 42 -4.77 2.45 4.54
N THR A 43 -6.03 2.83 4.35
CA THR A 43 -6.82 2.52 3.16
C THR A 43 -7.12 3.83 2.45
N LEU A 44 -6.72 3.92 1.19
CA LEU A 44 -6.89 5.10 0.35
C LEU A 44 -7.95 4.82 -0.72
N SER A 45 -8.87 5.74 -0.88
CA SER A 45 -9.91 5.65 -1.90
C SER A 45 -10.19 7.01 -2.54
N THR A 46 -10.91 6.99 -3.65
CA THR A 46 -11.36 8.19 -4.36
C THR A 46 -12.86 8.14 -4.55
N GLY A 47 -13.47 9.28 -4.81
CA GLY A 47 -14.87 9.35 -5.18
C GLY A 47 -15.14 8.94 -6.63
N TYR A 48 -14.10 8.73 -7.43
CA TYR A 48 -14.15 8.24 -8.80
C TYR A 48 -13.44 6.88 -8.92
N GLU A 49 -13.68 6.20 -10.04
CA GLU A 49 -13.08 4.90 -10.32
C GLU A 49 -11.57 5.02 -10.58
N LEU A 50 -10.77 4.30 -9.79
CA LEU A 50 -9.36 4.09 -10.07
C LEU A 50 -9.17 2.80 -10.87
N THR A 51 -8.45 2.89 -11.98
CA THR A 51 -7.95 1.74 -12.73
C THR A 51 -6.59 1.29 -12.18
N LEU A 52 -6.13 0.08 -12.49
CA LEU A 52 -4.79 -0.38 -12.06
C LEU A 52 -3.66 0.59 -12.48
N PRO A 53 -3.59 1.08 -13.73
CA PRO A 53 -2.57 2.07 -14.08
C PRO A 53 -2.71 3.40 -13.33
N SER A 54 -3.93 3.83 -13.01
CA SER A 54 -4.15 5.07 -12.26
C SER A 54 -3.82 4.92 -10.78
N THR A 55 -4.04 3.75 -10.17
CA THR A 55 -3.59 3.49 -8.79
C THR A 55 -2.08 3.62 -8.66
N ARG A 56 -1.32 3.04 -9.59
CA ARG A 56 0.14 3.13 -9.60
C ARG A 56 0.63 4.58 -9.74
N ARG A 57 0.09 5.32 -10.70
CA ARG A 57 0.45 6.74 -10.88
C ARG A 57 0.10 7.60 -9.66
N ALA A 58 -1.05 7.34 -9.04
CA ALA A 58 -1.45 8.04 -7.83
C ALA A 58 -0.51 7.74 -6.67
N MET A 59 -0.14 6.47 -6.47
CA MET A 59 0.78 6.08 -5.39
C MET A 59 2.19 6.65 -5.57
N ILE A 60 2.74 6.65 -6.79
CA ILE A 60 4.04 7.26 -7.05
C ILE A 60 4.01 8.74 -6.65
N ARG A 61 3.05 9.52 -7.16
CA ARG A 61 2.91 10.95 -6.85
C ARG A 61 2.63 11.21 -5.37
N PHE A 62 1.85 10.34 -4.74
CA PHE A 62 1.53 10.49 -3.32
C PHE A 62 2.75 10.23 -2.44
N HIS A 63 3.50 9.17 -2.72
CA HIS A 63 4.75 8.88 -2.02
C HIS A 63 5.76 10.02 -2.19
N GLU A 64 5.98 10.50 -3.42
CA GLU A 64 6.87 11.65 -3.68
C GLU A 64 6.45 12.87 -2.87
N LYS A 65 5.17 13.21 -2.87
CA LYS A 65 4.65 14.37 -2.16
C LYS A 65 4.82 14.25 -0.64
N VAL A 66 4.50 13.11 -0.07
CA VAL A 66 4.64 12.85 1.38
C VAL A 66 6.11 12.82 1.78
N SER A 67 6.98 12.15 1.00
CA SER A 67 8.41 12.03 1.28
C SER A 67 9.16 13.36 1.25
N ASN A 68 8.67 14.36 0.50
CA ASN A 68 9.25 15.70 0.48
C ASN A 68 9.10 16.44 1.82
N THR A 69 8.09 16.10 2.61
CA THR A 69 7.85 16.72 3.94
C THR A 69 8.27 15.81 5.09
N ASN A 70 8.11 14.51 4.93
CA ASN A 70 8.49 13.51 5.92
C ASN A 70 9.04 12.26 5.21
N PRO A 71 10.35 12.08 5.15
CA PRO A 71 10.97 10.93 4.50
C PRO A 71 10.35 9.63 4.98
N CYS A 72 9.92 8.80 4.05
CA CYS A 72 9.17 7.60 4.37
C CYS A 72 9.37 6.49 3.34
N GLN A 73 9.05 5.29 3.76
CA GLN A 73 8.91 4.12 2.91
C GLN A 73 7.44 3.71 2.93
N VAL A 74 6.96 3.18 1.83
CA VAL A 74 5.60 2.67 1.72
C VAL A 74 5.57 1.34 0.99
N PHE A 75 4.85 0.39 1.56
CA PHE A 75 4.37 -0.79 0.84
C PHE A 75 2.88 -0.60 0.56
N TRP A 76 2.45 -0.87 -0.66
CA TRP A 76 1.05 -0.74 -1.05
C TRP A 76 0.57 -1.88 -1.94
N ALA A 77 -0.72 -2.14 -1.89
CA ALA A 77 -1.41 -3.07 -2.77
C ALA A 77 -2.79 -2.53 -3.14
N SER A 78 -3.18 -2.70 -4.41
CA SER A 78 -4.53 -2.38 -4.86
C SER A 78 -5.48 -3.53 -4.60
N GLU A 79 -6.71 -3.22 -4.25
CA GLU A 79 -7.81 -4.16 -4.14
C GLU A 79 -9.01 -3.65 -4.93
N LYS A 80 -9.62 -4.52 -5.75
CA LYS A 80 -10.88 -4.22 -6.43
C LYS A 80 -12.01 -4.11 -5.41
N PHE A 81 -12.91 -3.13 -5.58
CA PHE A 81 -14.13 -3.07 -4.79
C PHE A 81 -15.04 -4.26 -5.12
N ASP A 82 -15.71 -4.82 -4.09
CA ASP A 82 -16.65 -5.91 -4.27
C ASP A 82 -17.99 -5.44 -4.84
N ALA A 83 -18.42 -4.22 -4.48
CA ALA A 83 -19.76 -3.70 -4.78
C ALA A 83 -19.83 -2.65 -5.90
N LYS A 84 -18.67 -2.22 -6.42
CA LYS A 84 -18.57 -1.21 -7.48
C LYS A 84 -17.31 -1.40 -8.31
N ASP A 85 -17.25 -0.72 -9.45
CA ASP A 85 -16.02 -0.72 -10.26
C ASP A 85 -14.90 0.10 -9.60
N GLY A 86 -13.68 -0.18 -10.03
CA GLY A 86 -12.48 0.48 -9.55
C GLY A 86 -11.77 -0.20 -8.39
N PHE A 87 -10.72 0.48 -7.93
CA PHE A 87 -9.80 -0.04 -6.93
C PHE A 87 -9.65 0.94 -5.78
N HIS A 88 -9.34 0.41 -4.62
CA HIS A 88 -8.81 1.14 -3.47
C HIS A 88 -7.43 0.57 -3.10
N LEU A 89 -6.71 1.28 -2.25
CA LEU A 89 -5.33 0.97 -1.93
C LEU A 89 -5.18 0.69 -0.45
N HIS A 90 -4.51 -0.40 -0.13
CA HIS A 90 -4.04 -0.70 1.22
C HIS A 90 -2.57 -0.41 1.30
N THR A 91 -2.14 0.33 2.32
CA THR A 91 -0.77 0.78 2.45
C THR A 91 -0.23 0.60 3.86
N LEU A 92 1.07 0.31 3.94
CA LEU A 92 1.84 0.33 5.19
C LEU A 92 2.95 1.36 5.01
N TRP A 93 3.02 2.32 5.94
CA TRP A 93 3.98 3.41 5.92
C TRP A 93 4.97 3.29 7.06
N LYS A 94 6.23 3.57 6.74
CA LYS A 94 7.30 3.75 7.71
C LYS A 94 7.86 5.14 7.53
N PHE A 95 7.56 6.03 8.48
CA PHE A 95 8.02 7.41 8.48
C PHE A 95 9.29 7.54 9.31
N GLN A 96 10.19 8.42 8.87
CA GLN A 96 11.36 8.77 9.64
C GLN A 96 11.00 9.61 10.87
N ASN A 97 10.05 10.51 10.74
CA ASN A 97 9.52 11.33 11.83
C ASN A 97 8.10 10.88 12.18
N GLU A 98 7.75 10.91 13.46
CA GLU A 98 6.44 10.48 13.92
C GLU A 98 5.29 11.32 13.34
N ILE A 99 4.20 10.64 12.93
CA ILE A 99 2.95 11.28 12.47
C ILE A 99 1.91 11.20 13.60
N HIS A 100 2.19 11.83 14.71
CA HIS A 100 1.27 11.78 15.86
C HIS A 100 0.49 13.06 16.06
N SER A 101 0.89 14.16 15.39
CA SER A 101 0.10 15.38 15.49
C SER A 101 -1.11 15.35 14.55
N ARG A 102 -2.22 15.96 15.00
CA ARG A 102 -3.41 16.16 14.18
C ARG A 102 -3.07 16.88 12.86
N GLU A 103 -2.11 17.79 12.91
CA GLU A 103 -1.68 18.60 11.77
C GLU A 103 -0.96 17.77 10.72
N THR A 104 -0.01 16.93 11.11
CA THR A 104 0.70 16.03 10.17
C THR A 104 -0.25 15.02 9.53
N TYR A 105 -1.21 14.51 10.28
CA TYR A 105 -2.24 13.64 9.72
C TYR A 105 -3.15 14.38 8.73
N GLN A 106 -3.58 15.60 9.07
CA GLN A 106 -4.40 16.42 8.18
C GLN A 106 -3.65 16.77 6.89
N GLN A 107 -2.35 17.04 6.98
CA GLN A 107 -1.50 17.26 5.82
C GLN A 107 -1.46 16.01 4.92
N PHE A 108 -1.27 14.83 5.50
CA PHE A 108 -1.28 13.56 4.77
C PHE A 108 -2.60 13.33 4.02
N VAL A 109 -3.74 13.62 4.64
CA VAL A 109 -5.06 13.54 4.01
C VAL A 109 -5.19 14.56 2.86
N ASN A 110 -4.72 15.78 3.07
CA ASN A 110 -4.75 16.83 2.06
C ASN A 110 -3.85 16.48 0.86
N ASP A 111 -2.68 15.91 1.10
CA ASP A 111 -1.77 15.47 0.05
C ASP A 111 -2.40 14.39 -0.84
N TRP A 112 -3.13 13.45 -0.25
CA TRP A 112 -3.89 12.46 -1.02
C TRP A 112 -4.98 13.10 -1.89
N ARG A 113 -5.74 14.06 -1.33
CA ARG A 113 -6.76 14.82 -2.07
C ARG A 113 -6.17 15.64 -3.22
N ILE A 114 -5.02 16.25 -3.01
CA ILE A 114 -4.30 17.01 -4.06
C ILE A 114 -3.86 16.06 -5.19
N VAL A 115 -3.25 14.94 -4.84
CA VAL A 115 -2.80 13.94 -5.83
C VAL A 115 -3.96 13.38 -6.65
N CYS A 116 -5.09 13.14 -6.00
CA CYS A 116 -6.31 12.64 -6.65
C CYS A 116 -7.14 13.74 -7.34
N GLN A 117 -6.79 15.02 -7.14
CA GLN A 117 -7.52 16.17 -7.68
C GLN A 117 -9.00 16.18 -7.30
N THR A 118 -9.34 15.69 -6.12
CA THR A 118 -10.73 15.63 -5.63
C THR A 118 -10.83 15.72 -4.12
N LYS A 119 -11.82 16.49 -3.65
CA LYS A 119 -12.15 16.58 -2.23
C LYS A 119 -12.81 15.31 -1.68
N SER A 120 -13.37 14.48 -2.56
CA SER A 120 -14.01 13.20 -2.19
C SER A 120 -13.00 12.06 -1.96
N ALA A 121 -11.71 12.29 -2.20
CA ALA A 121 -10.67 11.33 -1.85
C ALA A 121 -10.63 11.14 -0.33
N ASN A 122 -10.61 9.88 0.10
CA ASN A 122 -10.72 9.51 1.50
C ASN A 122 -9.51 8.70 1.96
N VAL A 123 -9.09 8.97 3.20
CA VAL A 123 -8.04 8.24 3.89
C VAL A 123 -8.60 7.68 5.18
N TYR A 124 -8.65 6.38 5.28
CA TYR A 124 -8.87 5.70 6.54
C TYR A 124 -7.51 5.24 7.08
N SER A 125 -7.18 5.57 8.31
CA SER A 125 -5.89 5.25 8.88
C SER A 125 -5.97 4.70 10.31
N ARG A 126 -4.99 3.88 10.64
CA ARG A 126 -4.75 3.37 12.00
C ARG A 126 -3.26 3.31 12.26
N THR A 127 -2.85 3.59 13.48
CA THR A 127 -1.50 3.26 13.95
C THR A 127 -1.25 1.78 13.72
N TYR A 128 -0.14 1.44 13.09
CA TYR A 128 0.21 0.05 12.86
C TYR A 128 0.59 -0.63 14.16
N LYS A 129 0.01 -1.79 14.39
CA LYS A 129 0.42 -2.73 15.44
C LYS A 129 0.54 -4.11 14.81
N SER A 130 1.69 -4.76 14.97
CA SER A 130 1.97 -6.07 14.36
C SER A 130 0.91 -7.14 14.73
N GLN A 131 0.36 -7.07 15.94
CA GLN A 131 -0.71 -7.95 16.40
C GLN A 131 -2.02 -7.80 15.61
N MET A 132 -2.26 -6.66 14.97
CA MET A 132 -3.45 -6.44 14.14
C MET A 132 -3.45 -7.23 12.83
N GLY A 133 -2.30 -7.81 12.46
CA GLY A 133 -2.19 -8.65 11.28
C GLY A 133 -2.33 -7.90 9.95
N ALA A 134 -2.10 -6.58 9.92
CA ALA A 134 -2.20 -5.78 8.69
C ALA A 134 -1.28 -6.33 7.57
N HIS A 135 -0.10 -6.83 7.94
CA HIS A 135 0.80 -7.52 7.01
C HIS A 135 0.18 -8.77 6.38
N LYS A 136 -0.60 -9.55 7.16
CA LYS A 136 -1.33 -10.72 6.64
C LYS A 136 -2.50 -10.29 5.74
N TYR A 137 -3.18 -9.22 6.15
CA TYR A 137 -4.30 -8.67 5.41
C TYR A 137 -3.86 -8.15 4.03
N ILE A 138 -2.82 -7.34 3.98
CA ILE A 138 -2.30 -6.81 2.71
C ILE A 138 -1.72 -7.92 1.83
N SER A 139 -0.96 -8.86 2.40
CA SER A 139 -0.33 -9.94 1.62
C SER A 139 -1.34 -10.85 0.92
N LYS A 140 -2.56 -10.97 1.43
CA LYS A 140 -3.60 -11.77 0.77
C LYS A 140 -4.03 -11.21 -0.59
N TYR A 141 -3.94 -9.89 -0.80
CA TYR A 141 -4.36 -9.26 -2.06
C TYR A 141 -3.36 -9.48 -3.18
N ILE A 142 -2.08 -9.59 -2.86
CA ILE A 142 -1.01 -9.80 -3.83
C ILE A 142 -1.14 -11.14 -4.57
N THR A 143 -1.84 -12.09 -3.97
CA THR A 143 -2.10 -13.41 -4.57
C THR A 143 -3.40 -13.47 -5.36
N LYS A 144 -4.22 -12.41 -5.36
CA LYS A 144 -5.40 -12.31 -6.23
C LYS A 144 -4.97 -12.07 -7.68
N SER A 145 -5.77 -12.53 -8.63
CA SER A 145 -5.42 -12.57 -10.06
C SER A 145 -5.30 -11.20 -10.73
N ILE A 146 -5.86 -10.14 -10.14
CA ILE A 146 -5.84 -8.77 -10.69
C ILE A 146 -5.55 -7.81 -9.55
N THR A 147 -4.27 -7.58 -9.28
CA THR A 147 -3.80 -6.57 -8.32
C THR A 147 -2.52 -5.93 -8.82
N ASP A 148 -2.26 -4.72 -8.38
CA ASP A 148 -0.96 -4.07 -8.50
C ASP A 148 -0.42 -3.78 -7.10
N TYR A 149 0.89 -3.82 -6.92
CA TYR A 149 1.55 -3.56 -5.65
C TYR A 149 2.99 -3.16 -5.88
N ASP A 150 3.56 -2.44 -4.95
CA ASP A 150 4.97 -2.05 -4.96
C ASP A 150 5.45 -1.62 -3.57
N TYR A 151 6.75 -1.32 -3.50
CA TYR A 151 7.43 -0.76 -2.35
C TYR A 151 8.33 0.38 -2.81
N PHE A 152 8.24 1.53 -2.14
CA PHE A 152 9.04 2.73 -2.41
C PHE A 152 9.85 3.14 -1.19
#